data_d0c2dcb136837b46d4a61edb05458892
#
_entry.id   d0c2dcb136837b46d4a61edb05458892
#
_cell.length_a   1.000
_cell.length_b   1.000
_cell.length_c   1.000
_cell.angle_alpha   90.00
_cell.angle_beta   90.00
_cell.angle_gamma   90.00
#
_symmetry.space_group_name_H-M   'P 1'
#
loop_
_entity.id
_entity.type
_entity.pdbx_description
1 polymer ?
#
loop_
_entity_poly.entity_id
_entity_poly.type
_entity_poly.pdbx_seq_one_letter_code
_entity_poly.pdbx_strand_id
1 'polypeptide(L)'
;RSSAASDVYKRQVDVSFISLTKVLIPARELLRDGGEMVCLIKPQFEAGREKVGKKGVVRDKAVHEEVVERIIEFASQNGFFVKNLEYSPIKGPEGNIEYLVYIRKDETGGVDAAVDIEAVVDAAHGELDK
;
A
#
# COMPACT_ATOMS: atom_id res chain seq x y z
N ARG A 1 18.37 10.98 8.62
CA ARG A 1 18.42 10.41 7.28
C ARG A 1 18.82 8.94 7.33
N SER A 2 18.22 8.13 6.54
CA SER A 2 18.51 6.71 6.56
C SER A 2 19.93 6.43 6.11
N SER A 3 20.50 5.35 6.59
CA SER A 3 21.83 4.94 6.20
C SER A 3 21.85 4.49 4.73
N ALA A 4 23.02 4.49 4.14
CA ALA A 4 23.17 4.02 2.76
C ALA A 4 22.71 2.58 2.62
N ALA A 5 22.98 1.74 3.61
CA ALA A 5 22.55 0.34 3.57
C ALA A 5 21.02 0.24 3.53
N SER A 6 20.35 1.05 4.34
CA SER A 6 18.88 1.08 4.35
C SER A 6 18.33 1.53 3.01
N ASP A 7 18.95 2.54 2.41
CA ASP A 7 18.51 3.03 1.11
C ASP A 7 18.69 2.00 0.00
N VAL A 8 19.71 1.16 0.13
CA VAL A 8 20.00 0.14 -0.86
C VAL A 8 18.98 -0.99 -0.83
N TYR A 9 18.54 -1.38 0.35
CA TYR A 9 17.71 -2.57 0.51
C TYR A 9 16.23 -2.28 0.70
N LYS A 10 15.90 -1.20 1.33
CA LYS A 10 14.50 -0.94 1.66
C LYS A 10 14.22 0.55 1.69
N ARG A 11 13.09 0.92 1.11
CA ARG A 11 12.60 2.28 1.21
C ARG A 11 11.15 2.26 1.64
N GLN A 12 10.79 3.24 2.44
CA GLN A 12 9.42 3.45 2.83
C GLN A 12 8.89 4.68 2.08
N VAL A 13 7.74 4.51 1.45
CA VAL A 13 7.10 5.60 0.70
C VAL A 13 5.81 5.96 1.40
N ASP A 14 5.73 7.19 1.86
CA ASP A 14 4.54 7.75 2.49
C ASP A 14 4.24 9.07 1.78
N VAL A 15 3.49 8.96 0.70
CA VAL A 15 3.15 10.12 -0.12
C VAL A 15 1.69 10.46 0.10
N SER A 16 1.44 11.60 0.73
CA SER A 16 0.10 12.09 0.95
C SER A 16 -0.43 12.79 -0.29
N PHE A 17 -1.73 12.69 -0.52
CA PHE A 17 -2.45 13.40 -1.56
C PHE A 17 -2.23 12.90 -2.99
N ILE A 18 -1.36 11.93 -3.19
CA ILE A 18 -1.08 11.39 -4.53
C ILE A 18 -1.28 9.88 -4.50
N SER A 19 -1.92 9.34 -5.52
CA SER A 19 -2.10 7.89 -5.64
C SER A 19 -0.75 7.21 -5.81
N LEU A 20 -0.59 6.06 -5.16
CA LEU A 20 0.60 5.24 -5.31
C LEU A 20 0.83 4.83 -6.77
N THR A 21 -0.24 4.71 -7.56
CA THR A 21 -0.08 4.37 -8.97
C THR A 21 0.74 5.40 -9.73
N LYS A 22 0.80 6.63 -9.25
CA LYS A 22 1.61 7.68 -9.87
C LYS A 22 3.04 7.73 -9.34
N VAL A 23 3.28 7.10 -8.22
CA VAL A 23 4.57 7.16 -7.52
C VAL A 23 5.43 5.93 -7.77
N LEU A 24 4.79 4.77 -7.94
CA LEU A 24 5.51 3.51 -8.00
C LEU A 24 6.48 3.39 -9.18
N ILE A 25 6.10 3.87 -10.36
CA ILE A 25 6.98 3.76 -11.52
C ILE A 25 8.24 4.62 -11.36
N PRO A 26 8.12 5.92 -11.01
CA PRO A 26 9.31 6.71 -10.72
C PRO A 26 10.16 6.12 -9.59
N ALA A 27 9.52 5.60 -8.55
CA ALA A 27 10.25 5.00 -7.43
C ALA A 27 11.01 3.76 -7.87
N ARG A 28 10.42 2.96 -8.76
CA ARG A 28 11.07 1.77 -9.29
C ARG A 28 12.39 2.11 -9.96
N GLU A 29 12.42 3.24 -10.67
CA GLU A 29 13.63 3.66 -11.38
C GLU A 29 14.78 3.99 -10.43
N LEU A 30 14.46 4.31 -9.18
CA LEU A 30 15.44 4.63 -8.17
C LEU A 30 15.94 3.39 -7.40
N LEU A 31 15.28 2.25 -7.58
CA LEU A 31 15.66 1.02 -6.90
C LEU A 31 16.61 0.20 -7.76
N ARG A 32 17.54 -0.45 -7.10
CA ARG A 32 18.36 -1.46 -7.75
C ARG A 32 17.51 -2.72 -7.97
N ASP A 33 17.92 -3.58 -8.89
CA ASP A 33 17.22 -4.84 -9.11
C ASP A 33 17.20 -5.65 -7.81
N GLY A 34 16.02 -6.17 -7.48
CA GLY A 34 15.82 -6.88 -6.24
C GLY A 34 15.64 -5.97 -5.02
N GLY A 35 15.74 -4.67 -5.20
CA GLY A 35 15.54 -3.73 -4.10
C GLY A 35 14.11 -3.75 -3.62
N GLU A 36 13.91 -3.46 -2.34
CA GLU A 36 12.60 -3.55 -1.68
C GLU A 36 12.09 -2.21 -1.22
N MET A 37 10.77 -2.10 -1.18
CA MET A 37 10.07 -0.91 -0.68
C MET A 37 8.92 -1.33 0.20
N VAL A 38 8.59 -0.47 1.16
CA VAL A 38 7.34 -0.57 1.92
C VAL A 38 6.53 0.66 1.57
N CYS A 39 5.33 0.45 1.07
CA CYS A 39 4.45 1.57 0.69
C CYS A 39 3.22 1.59 1.57
N LEU A 40 2.80 2.80 1.92
CA LEU A 40 1.62 3.00 2.75
C LEU A 40 0.43 3.26 1.83
N ILE A 41 -0.58 2.40 1.90
CA ILE A 41 -1.80 2.56 1.13
C ILE A 41 -2.81 3.31 1.98
N LYS A 42 -3.26 4.44 1.48
CA LYS A 42 -4.21 5.31 2.17
C LYS A 42 -5.53 5.33 1.39
N PRO A 43 -6.52 4.53 1.80
CA PRO A 43 -7.79 4.48 1.06
C PRO A 43 -8.41 5.84 0.83
N GLN A 44 -8.25 6.77 1.78
CA GLN A 44 -8.79 8.11 1.66
C GLN A 44 -8.21 8.91 0.49
N PHE A 45 -7.04 8.52 0.01
CA PHE A 45 -6.42 9.18 -1.15
C PHE A 45 -6.47 8.33 -2.42
N GLU A 46 -6.90 7.08 -2.29
CA GLU A 46 -6.99 6.17 -3.45
C GLU A 46 -8.42 6.01 -3.95
N ALA A 47 -9.39 6.10 -3.06
CA ALA A 47 -10.79 6.01 -3.43
C ALA A 47 -11.24 7.34 -4.03
N GLY A 48 -12.23 7.32 -4.90
CA GLY A 48 -12.80 8.54 -5.45
C GLY A 48 -13.49 9.36 -4.36
N ARG A 49 -13.64 10.66 -4.59
CA ARG A 49 -14.26 11.56 -3.62
C ARG A 49 -15.62 11.08 -3.14
N GLU A 50 -16.39 10.47 -4.02
CA GLU A 50 -17.72 9.99 -3.71
C GLU A 50 -17.73 8.88 -2.69
N LYS A 51 -16.59 8.23 -2.46
CA LYS A 51 -16.48 7.14 -1.49
C LYS A 51 -15.84 7.57 -0.18
N VAL A 52 -15.49 8.84 -0.07
CA VAL A 52 -14.89 9.38 1.14
C VAL A 52 -15.97 10.11 1.96
N GLY A 53 -16.05 9.80 3.24
CA GLY A 53 -17.04 10.40 4.11
C GLY A 53 -16.75 11.87 4.44
N LYS A 54 -17.64 12.48 5.18
CA LYS A 54 -17.60 13.91 5.50
C LYS A 54 -16.31 14.39 6.15
N LYS A 55 -15.67 13.52 6.90
CA LYS A 55 -14.44 13.89 7.61
C LYS A 55 -13.18 13.38 6.91
N GLY A 56 -13.30 13.01 5.66
CA GLY A 56 -12.18 12.47 4.92
C GLY A 56 -11.86 11.04 5.32
N VAL A 57 -12.87 10.29 5.76
CA VAL A 57 -12.68 8.90 6.23
C VAL A 57 -13.38 7.93 5.32
N VAL A 58 -12.67 6.89 4.91
CA VAL A 58 -13.22 5.77 4.15
C VAL A 58 -13.48 4.64 5.14
N ARG A 59 -14.75 4.30 5.36
CA ARG A 59 -15.12 3.28 6.34
C ARG A 59 -15.56 1.94 5.74
N ASP A 60 -15.93 1.94 4.47
CA ASP A 60 -16.48 0.75 3.82
C ASP A 60 -15.38 -0.28 3.52
N LYS A 61 -15.51 -1.47 4.09
CA LYS A 61 -14.57 -2.55 3.87
C LYS A 61 -14.42 -2.89 2.39
N ALA A 62 -15.53 -2.89 1.65
CA ALA A 62 -15.48 -3.20 0.22
C ALA A 62 -14.63 -2.20 -0.55
N VAL A 63 -14.67 -0.93 -0.14
CA VAL A 63 -13.84 0.11 -0.75
C VAL A 63 -12.38 -0.13 -0.42
N HIS A 64 -12.07 -0.51 0.83
CA HIS A 64 -10.71 -0.84 1.21
C HIS A 64 -10.16 -2.00 0.39
N GLU A 65 -10.95 -3.05 0.22
CA GLU A 65 -10.53 -4.21 -0.58
C GLU A 65 -10.26 -3.82 -2.02
N GLU A 66 -11.14 -3.01 -2.60
CA GLU A 66 -10.99 -2.55 -3.97
C GLU A 66 -9.71 -1.72 -4.14
N VAL A 67 -9.47 -0.81 -3.22
CA VAL A 67 -8.28 0.05 -3.25
C VAL A 67 -7.01 -0.78 -3.15
N VAL A 68 -6.95 -1.67 -2.15
CA VAL A 68 -5.77 -2.49 -1.94
C VAL A 68 -5.52 -3.40 -3.14
N GLU A 69 -6.58 -4.01 -3.67
CA GLU A 69 -6.46 -4.87 -4.82
C GLU A 69 -5.91 -4.12 -6.04
N ARG A 70 -6.43 -2.91 -6.27
CA ARG A 70 -5.97 -2.09 -7.39
C ARG A 70 -4.48 -1.76 -7.29
N ILE A 71 -4.02 -1.40 -6.10
CA ILE A 71 -2.62 -1.05 -5.89
C ILE A 71 -1.73 -2.28 -6.08
N ILE A 72 -2.13 -3.42 -5.51
CA ILE A 72 -1.37 -4.66 -5.63
C ILE A 72 -1.29 -5.10 -7.09
N GLU A 73 -2.41 -5.05 -7.80
CA GLU A 73 -2.44 -5.42 -9.20
C GLU A 73 -1.55 -4.49 -10.03
N PHE A 74 -1.65 -3.18 -9.78
CA PHE A 74 -0.81 -2.23 -10.48
C PHE A 74 0.68 -2.51 -10.25
N ALA A 75 1.07 -2.75 -9.01
CA ALA A 75 2.46 -3.03 -8.69
C ALA A 75 2.94 -4.30 -9.40
N SER A 76 2.14 -5.37 -9.36
CA SER A 76 2.53 -6.63 -9.96
C SER A 76 2.64 -6.56 -11.48
N GLN A 77 1.92 -5.64 -12.11
CA GLN A 77 1.95 -5.46 -13.55
C GLN A 77 3.00 -4.45 -14.01
N ASN A 78 3.64 -3.78 -13.08
CA ASN A 78 4.58 -2.71 -13.39
C ASN A 78 5.97 -2.92 -12.78
N GLY A 79 6.41 -4.17 -12.76
CA GLY A 79 7.79 -4.47 -12.40
C GLY A 79 8.06 -4.64 -10.92
N PHE A 80 7.04 -5.01 -10.15
CA PHE A 80 7.22 -5.33 -8.74
C PHE A 80 6.64 -6.70 -8.41
N PHE A 81 7.30 -7.40 -7.50
CA PHE A 81 6.73 -8.58 -6.88
C PHE A 81 6.18 -8.17 -5.52
N VAL A 82 4.89 -8.44 -5.28
CA VAL A 82 4.24 -8.09 -4.02
C VAL A 82 4.50 -9.21 -3.02
N LYS A 83 5.30 -8.91 -2.00
CA LYS A 83 5.75 -9.90 -1.04
C LYS A 83 4.79 -10.10 0.12
N ASN A 84 4.21 -9.03 0.60
CA ASN A 84 3.37 -9.10 1.79
C ASN A 84 2.44 -7.89 1.88
N LEU A 85 1.39 -8.06 2.65
CA LEU A 85 0.42 -7.01 2.92
C LEU A 85 0.03 -7.08 4.38
N GLU A 86 0.02 -5.93 5.06
CA GLU A 86 -0.39 -5.83 6.45
C GLU A 86 -1.23 -4.58 6.63
N TYR A 87 -2.04 -4.52 7.67
CA TYR A 87 -2.64 -3.25 8.03
C TYR A 87 -1.72 -2.52 9.00
N SER A 88 -1.75 -1.19 8.95
CA SER A 88 -0.99 -0.40 9.91
C SER A 88 -1.67 -0.47 11.28
N PRO A 89 -0.94 -0.74 12.35
CA PRO A 89 -1.55 -0.77 13.68
C PRO A 89 -1.96 0.60 14.18
N ILE A 90 -1.48 1.65 13.53
CA ILE A 90 -1.79 3.02 13.89
C ILE A 90 -2.69 3.61 12.82
N LYS A 91 -3.84 4.15 13.23
CA LYS A 91 -4.74 4.82 12.28
C LYS A 91 -4.12 6.12 11.79
N GLY A 92 -4.39 6.43 10.53
CA GLY A 92 -3.97 7.69 9.94
C GLY A 92 -4.89 8.84 10.33
N PRO A 93 -4.77 9.97 9.61
CA PRO A 93 -5.58 11.15 9.90
C PRO A 93 -7.08 10.83 9.94
N GLU A 94 -7.77 11.47 10.87
CA GLU A 94 -9.22 11.35 11.05
C GLU A 94 -9.67 9.92 11.36
N GLY A 95 -8.74 9.04 11.74
CA GLY A 95 -9.06 7.68 12.08
C GLY A 95 -9.10 6.73 10.90
N ASN A 96 -8.51 7.09 9.78
CA ASN A 96 -8.45 6.20 8.61
C ASN A 96 -7.57 4.99 8.87
N ILE A 97 -8.05 3.82 8.46
CA ILE A 97 -7.26 2.61 8.47
C ILE A 97 -6.38 2.63 7.23
N GLU A 98 -5.09 2.34 7.39
CA GLU A 98 -4.13 2.33 6.30
C GLU A 98 -3.43 0.98 6.25
N TYR A 99 -2.81 0.69 5.09
CA TYR A 99 -2.20 -0.61 4.86
C TYR A 99 -0.76 -0.45 4.42
N LEU A 100 0.05 -1.47 4.73
CA LEU A 100 1.46 -1.51 4.34
C LEU A 100 1.61 -2.62 3.32
N VAL A 101 2.13 -2.29 2.15
CA VAL A 101 2.43 -3.28 1.12
C VAL A 101 3.95 -3.35 0.93
N TYR A 102 4.47 -4.57 0.96
CA TYR A 102 5.90 -4.84 0.84
C TYR A 102 6.15 -5.37 -0.56
N ILE A 103 6.95 -4.65 -1.33
CA ILE A 103 7.20 -4.97 -2.73
C ILE A 103 8.69 -5.00 -3.03
N ARG A 104 9.05 -5.75 -4.07
CA ARG A 104 10.43 -5.88 -4.53
C ARG A 104 10.48 -5.57 -6.02
N LYS A 105 11.52 -4.86 -6.44
CA LYS A 105 11.71 -4.59 -7.87
C LYS A 105 12.02 -5.90 -8.57
N ASP A 106 11.14 -6.34 -9.46
CA ASP A 106 11.24 -7.64 -10.13
C ASP A 106 10.43 -7.56 -11.42
N GLU A 107 11.11 -7.64 -12.55
CA GLU A 107 10.45 -7.48 -13.85
C GLU A 107 9.38 -8.51 -14.12
N THR A 108 9.47 -9.69 -13.53
CA THR A 108 8.44 -10.70 -13.73
C THR A 108 7.14 -10.38 -13.01
N GLY A 109 7.22 -9.52 -12.01
CA GLY A 109 6.05 -9.13 -11.24
C GLY A 109 5.48 -10.27 -10.41
N GLY A 110 4.19 -10.18 -10.14
CA GLY A 110 3.48 -11.22 -9.42
C GLY A 110 3.17 -10.86 -7.98
N VAL A 111 2.44 -11.76 -7.32
CA VAL A 111 2.00 -11.57 -5.95
C VAL A 111 2.26 -12.88 -5.19
N ASP A 112 2.85 -12.75 -4.00
CA ASP A 112 3.10 -13.92 -3.16
C ASP A 112 1.78 -14.59 -2.77
N ALA A 113 1.75 -15.92 -2.78
CA ALA A 113 0.54 -16.68 -2.47
C ALA A 113 0.01 -16.42 -1.05
N ALA A 114 0.87 -15.93 -0.15
CA ALA A 114 0.45 -15.64 1.22
C ALA A 114 -0.29 -14.31 1.34
N VAL A 115 -0.32 -13.48 0.31
CA VAL A 115 -1.05 -12.22 0.34
C VAL A 115 -2.54 -12.50 0.24
N ASP A 116 -3.29 -12.11 1.28
CA ASP A 116 -4.73 -12.33 1.34
C ASP A 116 -5.40 -11.01 1.71
N ILE A 117 -5.85 -10.29 0.69
CA ILE A 117 -6.42 -8.95 0.86
C ILE A 117 -7.64 -8.97 1.79
N GLU A 118 -8.55 -9.89 1.55
CA GLU A 118 -9.77 -9.95 2.34
C GLU A 118 -9.47 -10.19 3.82
N ALA A 119 -8.56 -11.12 4.11
CA ALA A 119 -8.19 -11.42 5.49
C ALA A 119 -7.55 -10.22 6.17
N VAL A 120 -6.69 -9.48 5.47
CA VAL A 120 -6.02 -8.32 6.04
C VAL A 120 -7.01 -7.20 6.31
N VAL A 121 -7.92 -6.94 5.36
CA VAL A 121 -8.93 -5.90 5.53
C VAL A 121 -9.88 -6.26 6.67
N ASP A 122 -10.31 -7.51 6.74
CA ASP A 122 -11.18 -7.97 7.83
C ASP A 122 -10.49 -7.83 9.18
N ALA A 123 -9.22 -8.21 9.27
CA ALA A 123 -8.47 -8.10 10.51
C ALA A 123 -8.31 -6.64 10.93
N ALA A 124 -8.04 -5.75 9.97
CA ALA A 124 -7.90 -4.33 10.26
C ALA A 124 -9.17 -3.76 10.85
N HIS A 125 -10.30 -4.03 10.23
CA HIS A 125 -11.59 -3.52 10.72
C HIS A 125 -11.97 -4.16 12.07
N GLY A 126 -11.67 -5.42 12.26
CA GLY A 126 -11.95 -6.10 13.52
C GLY A 126 -11.12 -5.54 14.67
N GLU A 127 -9.88 -5.19 14.43
CA GLU A 127 -8.98 -4.67 15.46
C GLU A 127 -9.13 -3.17 15.70
N LEU A 128 -9.26 -2.40 14.64
CA LEU A 128 -9.18 -0.95 14.74
C LEU A 128 -10.53 -0.23 14.80
N ASP A 129 -11.59 -0.86 14.34
CA ASP A 129 -12.93 -0.27 14.34
C ASP A 129 -13.84 -0.86 15.38
N LYS A 130 -13.30 -1.20 16.51
CA LYS A 130 -14.10 -1.71 17.63
C LYS A 130 -14.95 -0.62 18.26
#